data_71dde9898ae85d84b90787a984a96c52
#
_entry.id   71dde9898ae85d84b90787a984a96c52
#
_cell.length_a   1.000
_cell.length_b   1.000
_cell.length_c   1.000
_cell.angle_alpha   90.00
_cell.angle_beta   90.00
_cell.angle_gamma   90.00
#
_symmetry.space_group_name_H-M   'P 1'
#
loop_
_entity.id
_entity.type
_entity.pdbx_description
1 polymer ?
#
loop_
_entity_poly.entity_id
_entity_poly.type
_entity_poly.pdbx_seq_one_letter_code
_entity_poly.pdbx_strand_id
1 'polypeptide(L)' 'MAFGRIFSFLFQRSSAEERVAAYVLREHDRNRNLAEILEDRYVQNRLTPEQRARLLDRPEVIKAIGNDTISDARRALEP' A
#
# COMPACT_ATOMS: atom_id res chain seq x y z
N MET A 1 19.42 -20.10 1.89
CA MET A 1 19.69 -19.03 2.82
C MET A 1 18.51 -18.74 3.69
N ALA A 2 18.78 -18.56 4.97
CA ALA A 2 17.71 -18.39 5.94
C ALA A 2 16.89 -17.14 5.67
N PHE A 3 17.53 -16.07 5.26
CA PHE A 3 16.83 -14.83 4.97
C PHE A 3 15.77 -15.01 3.88
N GLY A 4 16.14 -15.68 2.82
CA GLY A 4 15.22 -15.87 1.72
C GLY A 4 13.97 -16.60 2.14
N ARG A 5 14.12 -17.58 3.02
CA ARG A 5 12.98 -18.33 3.51
C ARG A 5 12.05 -17.50 4.36
N ILE A 6 12.63 -16.71 5.24
CA ILE A 6 11.85 -15.86 6.14
C ILE A 6 11.04 -14.88 5.33
N PHE A 7 11.67 -14.23 4.38
CA PHE A 7 10.99 -13.27 3.53
C PHE A 7 9.92 -13.93 2.67
N SER A 8 10.22 -15.12 2.14
CA SER A 8 9.24 -15.86 1.37
C SER A 8 7.99 -16.15 2.18
N PHE A 9 8.18 -16.53 3.43
CA PHE A 9 7.06 -16.82 4.32
C PHE A 9 6.20 -15.58 4.52
N LEU A 10 6.83 -14.45 4.77
CA LEU A 10 6.11 -13.19 4.96
C LEU A 10 5.38 -12.79 3.69
N PHE A 11 6.02 -12.94 2.55
CA PHE A 11 5.43 -12.58 1.27
C PHE A 11 4.22 -13.46 0.94
N GLN A 12 4.27 -14.71 1.32
CA GLN A 12 3.13 -15.60 1.10
C GLN A 12 1.91 -15.14 1.87
N ARG A 13 2.11 -14.63 3.07
CA ARG A 13 1.00 -14.18 3.91
C ARG A 13 0.41 -12.86 3.45
N SER A 14 1.23 -12.02 2.83
CA SER A 14 0.80 -10.69 2.46
C SER A 14 1.22 -10.32 1.05
N SER A 15 1.30 -11.31 0.17
CA SER A 15 1.82 -11.06 -1.17
C SER A 15 0.99 -10.04 -1.94
N ALA A 16 -0.34 -10.08 -1.80
CA ALA A 16 -1.19 -9.12 -2.47
C ALA A 16 -0.94 -7.71 -1.94
N GLU A 17 -0.86 -7.58 -0.63
CA GLU A 17 -0.59 -6.28 -0.02
C GLU A 17 0.80 -5.78 -0.38
N GLU A 18 1.77 -6.68 -0.42
CA GLU A 18 3.13 -6.31 -0.81
C GLU A 18 3.19 -5.78 -2.23
N ARG A 19 2.53 -6.48 -3.14
CA ARG A 19 2.53 -6.06 -4.55
C ARG A 19 1.81 -4.74 -4.73
N VAL A 20 0.70 -4.56 -4.04
CA VAL A 20 -0.05 -3.33 -4.15
C VAL A 20 0.74 -2.19 -3.51
N ALA A 21 1.42 -2.44 -2.39
CA ALA A 21 2.26 -1.43 -1.78
C ALA A 21 3.34 -0.95 -2.75
N ALA A 22 3.99 -1.90 -3.42
CA ALA A 22 5.01 -1.54 -4.41
C ALA A 22 4.41 -0.73 -5.56
N TYR A 23 3.23 -1.12 -6.02
CA TYR A 23 2.52 -0.40 -7.07
C TYR A 23 2.20 1.03 -6.63
N VAL A 24 1.68 1.17 -5.42
CA VAL A 24 1.31 2.48 -4.89
C VAL A 24 2.53 3.40 -4.79
N LEU A 25 3.63 2.87 -4.27
CA LEU A 25 4.84 3.67 -4.14
C LEU A 25 5.38 4.08 -5.49
N ARG A 26 5.34 3.20 -6.47
CA ARG A 26 5.83 3.50 -7.80
C ARG A 26 4.95 4.56 -8.48
N GLU A 27 3.64 4.43 -8.34
CA GLU A 27 2.73 5.40 -8.96
C GLU A 27 2.80 6.74 -8.28
N HIS A 28 2.97 6.74 -6.96
CA HIS A 28 3.16 7.98 -6.24
C HIS A 28 4.45 8.68 -6.69
N ASP A 29 5.48 7.90 -6.94
CA ASP A 29 6.74 8.42 -7.42
C ASP A 29 6.61 9.07 -8.80
N ARG A 30 5.56 8.69 -9.54
CA ARG A 30 5.23 9.29 -10.82
C ARG A 30 4.32 10.50 -10.69
N ASN A 31 4.23 11.04 -9.49
CA ASN A 31 3.43 12.24 -9.19
C ASN A 31 1.93 12.02 -9.25
N ARG A 32 1.48 10.79 -9.05
CA ARG A 32 0.06 10.51 -8.95
C ARG A 32 -0.42 10.76 -7.52
N ASN A 33 -1.63 11.27 -7.39
CA ASN A 33 -2.25 11.51 -6.09
C ASN A 33 -2.52 10.17 -5.41
N LEU A 34 -2.17 10.07 -4.12
CA LEU A 34 -2.33 8.81 -3.40
C LEU A 34 -3.78 8.35 -3.32
N ALA A 35 -4.71 9.27 -3.04
CA ALA A 35 -6.12 8.90 -2.99
C ALA A 35 -6.60 8.35 -4.31
N GLU A 36 -6.13 8.94 -5.42
CA GLU A 36 -6.46 8.48 -6.75
C GLU A 36 -5.91 7.09 -7.01
N ILE A 37 -4.67 6.85 -6.59
CA ILE A 37 -4.03 5.54 -6.76
C ILE A 37 -4.84 4.47 -6.01
N LEU A 38 -5.28 4.79 -4.80
CA LEU A 38 -6.03 3.83 -3.99
C LEU A 38 -7.39 3.52 -4.59
N GLU A 39 -7.93 4.38 -5.43
CA GLU A 39 -9.17 4.13 -6.13
C GLU A 39 -8.96 3.44 -7.47
N ASP A 40 -7.71 3.23 -7.84
CA ASP A 40 -7.37 2.53 -9.06
C ASP A 40 -7.94 1.11 -9.02
N ARG A 41 -8.44 0.66 -10.16
CA ARG A 41 -9.04 -0.66 -10.27
C ARG A 41 -8.05 -1.76 -9.87
N TYR A 42 -6.78 -1.56 -10.18
CA TYR A 42 -5.74 -2.51 -9.80
C TYR A 42 -5.75 -2.74 -8.28
N VAL A 43 -5.82 -1.66 -7.52
CA VAL A 43 -5.80 -1.73 -6.06
C VAL A 43 -7.11 -2.33 -5.55
N GLN A 44 -8.23 -1.85 -6.08
CA GLN A 44 -9.54 -2.28 -5.59
C GLN A 44 -9.81 -3.74 -5.87
N ASN A 45 -9.28 -4.26 -6.96
CA ASN A 45 -9.48 -5.67 -7.29
C ASN A 45 -8.63 -6.59 -6.44
N ARG A 46 -7.61 -6.08 -5.79
CA ARG A 46 -6.68 -6.90 -5.03
C ARG A 46 -6.80 -6.75 -3.53
N LEU A 47 -7.36 -5.66 -3.05
CA LEU A 47 -7.45 -5.41 -1.62
C LEU A 47 -8.87 -5.06 -1.21
N THR A 48 -9.26 -5.56 -0.05
CA THR A 48 -10.50 -5.14 0.60
C THR A 48 -10.29 -3.74 1.19
N PRO A 49 -11.38 -3.04 1.57
CA PRO A 49 -11.23 -1.75 2.24
C PRO A 49 -10.35 -1.80 3.48
N GLU A 50 -10.46 -2.88 4.26
CA GLU A 50 -9.62 -3.06 5.44
C GLU A 50 -8.15 -3.20 5.07
N GLN A 51 -7.88 -3.93 4.00
CA GLN A 51 -6.51 -4.11 3.55
C GLN A 51 -5.92 -2.81 3.02
N ARG A 52 -6.73 -2.00 2.36
CA ARG A 52 -6.26 -0.69 1.89
C ARG A 52 -5.91 0.22 3.06
N ALA A 53 -6.76 0.23 4.10
CA ALA A 53 -6.46 1.01 5.29
C ALA A 53 -5.17 0.52 5.95
N ARG A 54 -4.99 -0.78 6.00
CA ARG A 54 -3.81 -1.38 6.60
C ARG A 54 -2.55 -1.05 5.82
N LEU A 55 -2.68 -0.94 4.50
CA LEU A 55 -1.56 -0.57 3.65
C LEU A 55 -1.01 0.79 4.03
N LEU A 56 -1.88 1.72 4.40
CA LEU A 56 -1.47 3.06 4.80
C LEU A 56 -0.77 3.09 6.16
N ASP A 57 -0.85 1.99 6.91
CA ASP A 57 -0.14 1.88 8.19
C ASP A 57 1.25 1.26 8.04
N ARG A 58 1.61 0.82 6.85
CA ARG A 58 2.92 0.20 6.65
C ARG A 58 4.02 1.23 6.78
N PRO A 59 5.06 0.93 7.58
CA PRO A 59 6.14 1.91 7.80
C PRO A 59 6.81 2.35 6.51
N GLU A 60 7.01 1.44 5.57
CA GLU A 60 7.68 1.79 4.32
C GLU A 60 6.83 2.73 3.48
N VAL A 61 5.50 2.61 3.57
CA VAL A 61 4.60 3.48 2.84
C VAL A 61 4.59 4.87 3.48
N ILE A 62 4.47 4.91 4.80
CA ILE A 62 4.47 6.17 5.54
C ILE A 62 5.76 6.93 5.28
N LYS A 63 6.88 6.21 5.31
CA LYS A 63 8.18 6.82 5.15
C LYS A 63 8.38 7.40 3.76
N ALA A 64 7.90 6.69 2.74
CA ALA A 64 8.08 7.12 1.37
C ALA A 64 7.12 8.25 0.98
N ILE A 65 5.93 8.26 1.53
CA ILE A 65 4.88 9.18 1.09
C ILE A 65 4.73 10.36 2.04
N GLY A 66 4.87 10.11 3.34
CA GLY A 66 4.74 11.16 4.33
C GLY A 66 3.42 11.13 5.05
N ASN A 67 3.45 11.51 6.34
CA ASN A 67 2.29 11.41 7.20
C ASN A 67 1.12 12.28 6.76
N ASP A 68 1.40 13.47 6.26
CA ASP A 68 0.33 14.38 5.86
C ASP A 68 -0.45 13.81 4.70
N THR A 69 0.25 13.30 3.71
CA THR A 69 -0.39 12.70 2.55
C THR A 69 -1.15 11.43 2.93
N ILE A 70 -0.58 10.64 3.84
CA ILE A 70 -1.24 9.44 4.34
C ILE A 70 -2.53 9.81 5.06
N SER A 71 -2.49 10.84 5.90
CA SER A 71 -3.68 11.28 6.62
C SER A 71 -4.78 11.75 5.69
N ASP A 72 -4.41 12.48 4.65
CA ASP A 72 -5.36 12.94 3.67
C ASP A 72 -6.01 11.76 2.92
N ALA A 73 -5.20 10.79 2.54
CA ALA A 73 -5.71 9.61 1.84
C ALA A 73 -6.62 8.79 2.74
N ARG A 74 -6.24 8.66 4.01
CA ARG A 74 -7.04 7.91 4.98
C ARG A 74 -8.40 8.57 5.16
N ARG A 75 -8.40 9.89 5.23
CA ARG A 75 -9.64 10.65 5.35
C ARG A 75 -10.53 10.44 4.13
N ALA A 76 -9.93 10.36 2.96
CA ALA A 76 -10.68 10.13 1.73
C ALA A 76 -11.30 8.74 1.66
N LEU A 77 -10.73 7.77 2.39
CA LEU A 77 -11.26 6.41 2.42
C LEU A 77 -12.40 6.24 3.41
N GLU A 78 -12.60 7.18 4.31
CA GLU A 78 -13.67 7.10 5.29
C GLU A 78 -15.00 7.41 4.63
N PRO A 79 -16.05 6.67 5.02
CA PRO A 79 -17.39 6.90 4.46
C PRO A 79 -18.00 8.22 4.85
#